data_db4b548254b62bdfa5b8db97d00a1ff0
#
_entry.id   db4b548254b62bdfa5b8db97d00a1ff0
#
_cell.length_a   1.000
_cell.length_b   1.000
_cell.length_c   1.000
_cell.angle_alpha   90.00
_cell.angle_beta   90.00
_cell.angle_gamma   90.00
#
_symmetry.space_group_name_H-M   'P 1'
#
loop_
_entity.id
_entity.type
_entity.pdbx_description
1 polymer ?
#
loop_
_entity_poly.entity_id
_entity_poly.type
_entity_poly.pdbx_seq_one_letter_code
_entity_poly.pdbx_strand_id
1 'polypeptide(L)'
;MSQPHACAQLFLPAEDSERAIRAALTENPKNATYFSAPTPDGVAADAGMGGAPMALALSVRKMWAAGRTLRVSLRGGSEIVRSKVKQFAATWSQHANIHFEFVAQEPAEIRVGFEMNGRSWSYVGTDCLTIAAADPTMNFGWFTDVTPDDEFSRTTIHEFGHAIGCIHEHQQPNARINWDRNFVYNYYAVNSGWSRAQVDSQVFAQYDAVRDNIQSTVFDGTSIMEYPIPPGFTTDGFTVGWNNHLSANDIQFIGTMYPFPPTSLTSLETGSFNTMSIRSWDRPANENVGTINFTIPRPSPPTLLLGINWFDMGFNVNTRLLCKVVNVAQTSASINLQSFSDTVNYSSGCSWLTVPSGDSDFQSGHFSTADDHVWSSPQALTSRKITFAKAYSAPPKVVVWLDSIDVGYNCNPRFTVFASDIQADGFTIHVDTWGGSNLYLGGATWAAYSANRTDIRSGSYNITDVRSWDSPQLLNAGQVAFGGANFSKLPNVFMALNSIDVAPRVNPRIRLSASDITTSGMTWHLDAWSDTVLYTAGASYIAFDQ
;
A
#
# COMPACT_ATOMS: atom_id res chain seq x y z
N MET A 1 1.60 -26.01 -39.83
CA MET A 1 1.44 -25.40 -38.52
C MET A 1 2.83 -25.25 -37.91
N SER A 2 3.28 -24.03 -37.63
CA SER A 2 4.56 -23.81 -36.97
C SER A 2 4.53 -24.50 -35.60
N GLN A 3 5.61 -25.18 -35.23
CA GLN A 3 5.72 -25.79 -33.90
C GLN A 3 5.56 -24.69 -32.84
N PRO A 4 4.75 -24.89 -31.80
CA PRO A 4 4.62 -23.93 -30.74
C PRO A 4 5.95 -23.84 -29.97
N HIS A 5 6.52 -22.64 -29.95
CA HIS A 5 7.69 -22.31 -29.12
C HIS A 5 7.25 -22.14 -27.67
N ALA A 6 7.94 -22.78 -26.73
CA ALA A 6 7.65 -22.66 -25.31
C ALA A 6 8.60 -21.65 -24.64
N CYS A 7 8.03 -20.71 -23.92
CA CYS A 7 8.74 -19.83 -22.99
C CYS A 7 8.99 -20.57 -21.66
N ALA A 8 9.96 -20.13 -20.87
CA ALA A 8 10.20 -20.73 -19.57
C ALA A 8 10.63 -19.65 -18.56
N GLN A 9 10.02 -19.66 -17.40
CA GLN A 9 10.56 -18.87 -16.28
C GLN A 9 11.71 -19.64 -15.62
N LEU A 10 12.82 -18.95 -15.35
CA LEU A 10 13.94 -19.53 -14.64
C LEU A 10 13.86 -19.27 -13.15
N PHE A 11 14.20 -20.31 -12.39
CA PHE A 11 14.32 -20.26 -10.94
C PHE A 11 15.77 -20.31 -10.52
N LEU A 12 16.09 -19.60 -9.46
CA LEU A 12 17.39 -19.70 -8.81
C LEU A 12 17.54 -21.05 -8.09
N PRO A 13 18.73 -21.63 -8.04
CA PRO A 13 19.04 -22.73 -7.15
C PRO A 13 18.75 -22.37 -5.68
N ALA A 14 18.38 -23.37 -4.86
CA ALA A 14 18.02 -23.13 -3.46
C ALA A 14 19.15 -22.46 -2.65
N GLU A 15 20.42 -22.75 -2.96
CA GLU A 15 21.60 -22.14 -2.37
C GLU A 15 21.74 -20.64 -2.64
N ASP A 16 21.09 -20.11 -3.68
CA ASP A 16 21.12 -18.69 -4.04
C ASP A 16 19.98 -17.89 -3.39
N SER A 17 19.04 -18.56 -2.72
CA SER A 17 17.84 -17.93 -2.16
C SER A 17 18.14 -16.77 -1.20
N GLU A 18 19.12 -16.92 -0.31
CA GLU A 18 19.48 -15.88 0.64
C GLU A 18 20.05 -14.64 -0.06
N ARG A 19 20.88 -14.85 -1.08
CA ARG A 19 21.46 -13.77 -1.89
C ARG A 19 20.36 -13.03 -2.66
N ALA A 20 19.39 -13.75 -3.22
CA ALA A 20 18.26 -13.18 -3.92
C ALA A 20 17.36 -12.35 -3.00
N ILE A 21 17.08 -12.83 -1.79
CA ILE A 21 16.32 -12.08 -0.77
C ILE A 21 17.03 -10.77 -0.42
N ARG A 22 18.32 -10.80 -0.16
CA ARG A 22 19.09 -9.58 0.14
C ARG A 22 19.08 -8.60 -1.02
N ALA A 23 19.25 -9.07 -2.24
CA ALA A 23 19.19 -8.23 -3.45
C ALA A 23 17.82 -7.59 -3.61
N ALA A 24 16.73 -8.35 -3.45
CA ALA A 24 15.36 -7.87 -3.53
C ALA A 24 15.04 -6.82 -2.46
N LEU A 25 15.51 -7.02 -1.21
CA LEU A 25 15.31 -6.07 -0.12
C LEU A 25 16.12 -4.79 -0.29
N THR A 26 17.33 -4.89 -0.86
CA THR A 26 18.18 -3.74 -1.18
C THR A 26 17.57 -2.90 -2.30
N GLU A 27 17.04 -3.56 -3.33
CA GLU A 27 16.41 -2.90 -4.48
C GLU A 27 15.07 -2.26 -4.07
N ASN A 28 14.25 -2.98 -3.32
CA ASN A 28 12.94 -2.51 -2.90
C ASN A 28 12.64 -2.93 -1.45
N PRO A 29 12.85 -2.04 -0.46
CA PRO A 29 12.58 -2.33 0.95
C PRO A 29 11.13 -2.75 1.23
N LYS A 30 10.16 -2.40 0.38
CA LYS A 30 8.77 -2.86 0.51
C LYS A 30 8.63 -4.38 0.39
N ASN A 31 9.57 -5.04 -0.26
CA ASN A 31 9.62 -6.50 -0.31
C ASN A 31 9.73 -7.11 1.10
N ALA A 32 10.25 -6.38 2.10
CA ALA A 32 10.37 -6.84 3.49
C ALA A 32 9.01 -7.20 4.14
N THR A 33 7.94 -6.50 3.77
CA THR A 33 6.58 -6.77 4.28
C THR A 33 6.15 -8.22 4.02
N TYR A 34 6.66 -8.83 2.97
CA TYR A 34 6.33 -10.19 2.54
C TYR A 34 7.29 -11.27 3.05
N PHE A 35 8.36 -10.89 3.77
CA PHE A 35 9.30 -11.83 4.39
C PHE A 35 9.04 -12.07 5.88
N SER A 36 8.12 -11.36 6.49
CA SER A 36 7.71 -11.58 7.88
C SER A 36 7.07 -12.97 8.01
N ALA A 37 7.57 -13.78 8.94
CA ALA A 37 7.01 -15.09 9.22
C ALA A 37 5.54 -14.96 9.68
N PRO A 38 4.65 -15.91 9.37
CA PRO A 38 3.31 -15.92 9.94
C PRO A 38 3.43 -15.99 11.46
N THR A 39 2.72 -15.10 12.16
CA THR A 39 2.58 -15.16 13.62
C THR A 39 1.88 -16.47 13.99
N PRO A 40 2.24 -17.14 15.11
CA PRO A 40 1.68 -18.45 15.50
C PRO A 40 0.16 -18.48 15.75
N ASP A 41 -0.49 -17.34 15.77
CA ASP A 41 -1.90 -17.18 16.17
C ASP A 41 -2.87 -16.90 15.02
N GLY A 42 -2.65 -17.46 13.84
CA GLY A 42 -3.70 -17.67 12.83
C GLY A 42 -4.55 -16.44 12.40
N VAL A 43 -4.16 -15.23 12.77
CA VAL A 43 -4.77 -13.99 12.26
C VAL A 43 -3.97 -13.58 11.05
N ALA A 44 -4.47 -13.93 9.87
CA ALA A 44 -4.00 -13.33 8.62
C ALA A 44 -4.04 -11.80 8.82
N ALA A 45 -2.89 -11.16 8.66
CA ALA A 45 -2.86 -9.73 8.43
C ALA A 45 -3.58 -9.53 7.09
N ASP A 46 -4.86 -9.19 7.18
CA ASP A 46 -5.67 -8.77 6.05
C ASP A 46 -5.07 -7.44 5.56
N ALA A 47 -4.16 -7.54 4.60
CA ALA A 47 -3.77 -6.40 3.80
C ALA A 47 -4.96 -6.11 2.91
N GLY A 48 -5.94 -5.39 3.46
CA GLY A 48 -7.17 -5.00 2.80
C GLY A 48 -6.90 -4.15 1.56
N MET A 49 -6.62 -4.83 0.47
CA MET A 49 -6.81 -4.33 -0.89
C MET A 49 -8.13 -4.86 -1.38
N GLY A 50 -9.23 -4.25 -0.90
CA GLY A 50 -10.56 -4.44 -1.44
C GLY A 50 -10.65 -3.80 -2.83
N GLY A 51 -10.02 -4.44 -3.83
CA GLY A 51 -10.21 -4.14 -5.24
C GLY A 51 -11.07 -5.22 -5.89
N ALA A 52 -11.80 -4.85 -6.95
CA ALA A 52 -12.47 -5.81 -7.83
C ALA A 52 -11.46 -6.88 -8.28
N PRO A 53 -11.88 -8.13 -8.55
CA PRO A 53 -10.98 -9.18 -8.97
C PRO A 53 -10.27 -8.79 -10.27
N MET A 54 -8.95 -8.71 -10.24
CA MET A 54 -8.08 -8.39 -11.38
C MET A 54 -7.30 -9.63 -11.77
N ALA A 55 -6.92 -9.77 -13.03
CA ALA A 55 -6.19 -10.93 -13.54
C ALA A 55 -4.73 -10.54 -13.84
N LEU A 56 -3.84 -11.21 -13.29
CA LEU A 56 -2.38 -11.33 -13.47
C LEU A 56 -1.79 -11.81 -12.14
N ALA A 57 -0.72 -12.57 -12.16
CA ALA A 57 -0.03 -13.00 -10.96
C ALA A 57 1.40 -12.46 -10.92
N LEU A 58 1.84 -11.99 -9.75
CA LEU A 58 3.15 -11.37 -9.55
C LEU A 58 3.78 -11.83 -8.22
N SER A 59 5.08 -12.13 -8.25
CA SER A 59 5.86 -12.45 -7.07
C SER A 59 6.25 -11.17 -6.32
N VAL A 60 5.48 -10.82 -5.28
CA VAL A 60 5.69 -9.57 -4.53
C VAL A 60 7.00 -9.51 -3.75
N ARG A 61 7.68 -10.64 -3.54
CA ARG A 61 9.03 -10.66 -2.95
C ARG A 61 10.15 -10.28 -3.92
N LYS A 62 9.85 -10.20 -5.22
CA LYS A 62 10.81 -9.98 -6.30
C LYS A 62 10.52 -8.71 -7.09
N MET A 63 9.75 -7.79 -6.50
CA MET A 63 9.38 -6.55 -7.16
C MET A 63 10.53 -5.55 -7.19
N TRP A 64 10.60 -4.81 -8.28
CA TRP A 64 11.40 -3.59 -8.38
C TRP A 64 10.73 -2.44 -7.62
N ALA A 65 11.48 -1.41 -7.31
CA ALA A 65 10.88 -0.16 -6.82
C ALA A 65 10.09 0.52 -7.95
N ALA A 66 8.88 1.03 -7.65
CA ALA A 66 8.14 1.80 -8.64
C ALA A 66 8.92 3.07 -9.03
N GLY A 67 8.93 3.43 -10.31
CA GLY A 67 9.75 4.50 -10.87
C GLY A 67 11.17 4.07 -11.27
N ARG A 68 11.51 2.80 -11.09
CA ARG A 68 12.83 2.26 -11.42
C ARG A 68 13.06 2.26 -12.94
N THR A 69 14.22 2.77 -13.37
CA THR A 69 14.74 2.57 -14.72
C THR A 69 15.69 1.38 -14.70
N LEU A 70 15.34 0.33 -15.43
CA LEU A 70 16.13 -0.89 -15.59
C LEU A 70 17.00 -0.77 -16.84
N ARG A 71 18.30 -0.95 -16.67
CA ARG A 71 19.24 -0.95 -17.80
C ARG A 71 19.19 -2.31 -18.49
N VAL A 72 19.02 -2.30 -19.80
CA VAL A 72 18.88 -3.49 -20.64
C VAL A 72 20.03 -3.55 -21.66
N SER A 73 20.87 -4.57 -21.60
CA SER A 73 21.89 -4.82 -22.61
C SER A 73 21.45 -5.93 -23.56
N LEU A 74 21.61 -5.70 -24.87
CA LEU A 74 21.31 -6.67 -25.92
C LEU A 74 22.61 -7.31 -26.43
N ARG A 75 22.85 -8.57 -26.05
CA ARG A 75 24.09 -9.32 -26.30
C ARG A 75 23.95 -10.21 -27.55
N GLY A 76 23.97 -9.62 -28.73
CA GLY A 76 23.76 -10.30 -30.00
C GLY A 76 22.50 -9.82 -30.73
N GLY A 77 21.96 -10.64 -31.63
CA GLY A 77 20.81 -10.31 -32.47
C GLY A 77 21.14 -9.29 -33.57
N SER A 78 20.41 -9.35 -34.68
CA SER A 78 20.49 -8.37 -35.75
C SER A 78 19.90 -7.01 -35.32
N GLU A 79 20.10 -5.97 -36.12
CA GLU A 79 19.50 -4.66 -35.86
C GLU A 79 17.97 -4.71 -35.91
N ILE A 80 17.39 -5.50 -36.82
CA ILE A 80 15.94 -5.71 -36.92
C ILE A 80 15.41 -6.35 -35.64
N VAL A 81 16.01 -7.48 -35.22
CA VAL A 81 15.61 -8.19 -33.99
C VAL A 81 15.72 -7.26 -32.77
N ARG A 82 16.84 -6.54 -32.62
CA ARG A 82 17.02 -5.59 -31.51
C ARG A 82 15.98 -4.47 -31.51
N SER A 83 15.64 -3.94 -32.68
CA SER A 83 14.64 -2.89 -32.83
C SER A 83 13.26 -3.39 -32.40
N LYS A 84 12.87 -4.61 -32.82
CA LYS A 84 11.60 -5.22 -32.44
C LYS A 84 11.52 -5.52 -30.94
N VAL A 85 12.58 -6.05 -30.33
CA VAL A 85 12.63 -6.26 -28.87
C VAL A 85 12.47 -4.94 -28.12
N LYS A 86 13.15 -3.87 -28.52
CA LYS A 86 12.97 -2.53 -27.91
C LYS A 86 11.54 -2.04 -28.03
N GLN A 87 10.95 -2.16 -29.21
CA GLN A 87 9.58 -1.73 -29.50
C GLN A 87 8.58 -2.39 -28.56
N PHE A 88 8.61 -3.73 -28.47
CA PHE A 88 7.60 -4.48 -27.70
C PHE A 88 7.87 -4.50 -26.20
N ALA A 89 9.11 -4.43 -25.75
CA ALA A 89 9.42 -4.28 -24.32
C ALA A 89 8.81 -2.99 -23.72
N ALA A 90 8.79 -1.88 -24.49
CA ALA A 90 8.23 -0.62 -24.07
C ALA A 90 6.72 -0.67 -23.73
N THR A 91 6.02 -1.72 -24.13
CA THR A 91 4.58 -1.90 -23.85
C THR A 91 4.29 -1.87 -22.35
N TRP A 92 5.11 -2.52 -21.52
CA TRP A 92 4.93 -2.49 -20.07
C TRP A 92 5.07 -1.09 -19.47
N SER A 93 6.03 -0.30 -19.95
CA SER A 93 6.25 1.07 -19.47
C SER A 93 5.12 2.06 -19.79
N GLN A 94 4.19 1.69 -20.67
CA GLN A 94 2.98 2.48 -20.93
C GLN A 94 1.93 2.31 -19.83
N HIS A 95 1.98 1.21 -19.07
CA HIS A 95 0.96 0.82 -18.10
C HIS A 95 1.51 0.63 -16.68
N ALA A 96 2.83 0.59 -16.53
CA ALA A 96 3.54 0.42 -15.27
C ALA A 96 4.61 1.50 -15.11
N ASN A 97 4.73 2.05 -13.92
CA ASN A 97 5.80 2.98 -13.57
C ASN A 97 7.13 2.23 -13.37
N ILE A 98 7.60 1.63 -14.45
CA ILE A 98 8.89 0.98 -14.59
C ILE A 98 9.39 1.24 -16.01
N HIS A 99 10.67 1.54 -16.17
CA HIS A 99 11.21 1.99 -17.44
C HIS A 99 12.38 1.11 -17.87
N PHE A 100 12.54 0.93 -19.18
CA PHE A 100 13.66 0.19 -19.76
C PHE A 100 14.59 1.15 -20.51
N GLU A 101 15.84 1.23 -20.08
CA GLU A 101 16.90 1.98 -20.75
C GLU A 101 17.81 0.98 -21.48
N PHE A 102 17.76 0.98 -22.80
CA PHE A 102 18.62 0.12 -23.61
C PHE A 102 20.01 0.72 -23.74
N VAL A 103 20.99 0.05 -23.10
CA VAL A 103 22.38 0.52 -23.01
C VAL A 103 23.31 -0.27 -23.91
N ALA A 104 24.34 0.40 -24.41
CA ALA A 104 25.39 -0.24 -25.23
C ALA A 104 26.48 -0.88 -24.36
N GLN A 105 26.61 -0.47 -23.11
CA GLN A 105 27.66 -0.91 -22.19
C GLN A 105 27.10 -1.36 -20.85
N GLU A 106 27.75 -2.36 -20.24
CA GLU A 106 27.48 -2.82 -18.89
C GLU A 106 27.90 -1.78 -17.82
N PRO A 107 27.37 -1.79 -16.60
CA PRO A 107 26.46 -2.83 -16.09
C PRO A 107 25.00 -2.64 -16.54
N ALA A 108 24.26 -3.75 -16.64
CA ALA A 108 22.84 -3.79 -16.92
C ALA A 108 22.15 -4.83 -16.03
N GLU A 109 20.97 -4.52 -15.51
CA GLU A 109 20.17 -5.44 -14.71
C GLU A 109 19.63 -6.59 -15.59
N ILE A 110 19.08 -6.25 -16.77
CA ILE A 110 18.55 -7.20 -17.74
C ILE A 110 19.57 -7.37 -18.87
N ARG A 111 20.04 -8.60 -19.06
CA ARG A 111 21.03 -8.97 -20.08
C ARG A 111 20.41 -9.98 -21.02
N VAL A 112 20.05 -9.51 -22.22
CA VAL A 112 19.30 -10.29 -23.21
C VAL A 112 20.25 -11.02 -24.14
N GLY A 113 20.21 -12.35 -24.13
CA GLY A 113 20.85 -13.24 -25.09
C GLY A 113 19.96 -13.51 -26.31
N PHE A 114 20.59 -13.98 -27.39
CA PHE A 114 19.91 -14.42 -28.62
C PHE A 114 20.49 -15.76 -29.08
N GLU A 115 20.63 -16.69 -28.12
CA GLU A 115 21.09 -18.05 -28.44
C GLU A 115 19.98 -18.82 -29.14
N MET A 116 20.21 -19.18 -30.39
CA MET A 116 19.25 -19.86 -31.26
C MET A 116 19.10 -21.36 -30.89
N ASN A 117 18.65 -21.62 -29.66
CA ASN A 117 18.49 -22.95 -29.09
C ASN A 117 17.03 -23.41 -29.00
N GLY A 118 16.09 -22.62 -29.58
CA GLY A 118 14.66 -22.90 -29.55
C GLY A 118 13.99 -22.64 -28.21
N ARG A 119 14.67 -21.92 -27.26
CA ARG A 119 14.16 -21.63 -25.92
C ARG A 119 14.23 -20.15 -25.62
N SER A 120 13.09 -19.53 -25.36
CA SER A 120 13.02 -18.20 -24.75
C SER A 120 12.72 -18.32 -23.27
N TRP A 121 13.36 -17.48 -22.47
CA TRP A 121 13.24 -17.54 -21.02
C TRP A 121 13.69 -16.24 -20.35
N SER A 122 13.21 -16.00 -19.13
CA SER A 122 13.66 -14.91 -18.26
C SER A 122 13.71 -15.36 -16.81
N TYR A 123 14.62 -14.75 -16.03
CA TYR A 123 14.53 -14.76 -14.57
C TYR A 123 13.40 -13.81 -14.10
N VAL A 124 12.81 -14.11 -12.93
CA VAL A 124 11.67 -13.38 -12.41
C VAL A 124 12.13 -12.21 -11.53
N GLY A 125 11.78 -10.99 -11.93
CA GLY A 125 12.02 -9.77 -11.16
C GLY A 125 13.47 -9.59 -10.76
N THR A 126 13.70 -9.26 -9.49
CA THR A 126 15.04 -8.98 -8.93
C THR A 126 15.98 -10.18 -8.86
N ASP A 127 15.53 -11.42 -9.18
CA ASP A 127 16.41 -12.58 -9.25
C ASP A 127 17.58 -12.36 -10.22
N CYS A 128 17.36 -11.62 -11.30
CA CYS A 128 18.37 -11.28 -12.28
C CYS A 128 19.61 -10.56 -11.69
N LEU A 129 19.46 -9.91 -10.54
CA LEU A 129 20.56 -9.22 -9.83
C LEU A 129 21.58 -10.19 -9.23
N THR A 130 21.20 -11.45 -9.06
CA THR A 130 22.09 -12.49 -8.48
C THR A 130 22.85 -13.28 -9.55
N ILE A 131 22.51 -13.09 -10.82
CA ILE A 131 23.16 -13.79 -11.94
C ILE A 131 24.49 -13.11 -12.26
N ALA A 132 25.51 -13.92 -12.50
CA ALA A 132 26.84 -13.42 -12.81
C ALA A 132 26.81 -12.44 -14.01
N ALA A 133 27.62 -11.39 -13.95
CA ALA A 133 27.59 -10.32 -14.96
C ALA A 133 27.88 -10.84 -16.39
N ALA A 134 28.64 -11.93 -16.53
CA ALA A 134 28.94 -12.55 -17.81
C ALA A 134 27.73 -13.28 -18.43
N ASP A 135 26.77 -13.71 -17.62
CA ASP A 135 25.65 -14.55 -18.05
C ASP A 135 24.43 -13.72 -18.43
N PRO A 136 23.62 -14.18 -19.41
CA PRO A 136 22.35 -13.55 -19.73
C PRO A 136 21.33 -13.78 -18.60
N THR A 137 20.39 -12.84 -18.45
CA THR A 137 19.24 -12.97 -17.54
C THR A 137 17.92 -13.21 -18.27
N MET A 138 17.97 -13.13 -19.58
CA MET A 138 16.86 -13.39 -20.51
C MET A 138 17.45 -13.89 -21.84
N ASN A 139 16.72 -14.72 -22.56
CA ASN A 139 17.10 -15.18 -23.90
C ASN A 139 15.90 -15.26 -24.85
N PHE A 140 16.12 -14.90 -26.11
CA PHE A 140 15.18 -15.11 -27.21
C PHE A 140 15.77 -16.16 -28.18
N GLY A 141 15.28 -17.41 -28.08
CA GLY A 141 15.91 -18.58 -28.69
C GLY A 141 15.51 -18.87 -30.12
N TRP A 142 14.67 -18.04 -30.78
CA TRP A 142 14.20 -18.27 -32.16
C TRP A 142 13.96 -17.02 -32.99
N PHE A 143 14.30 -15.81 -32.48
CA PHE A 143 14.09 -14.57 -33.23
C PHE A 143 15.06 -14.44 -34.39
N THR A 144 14.52 -14.18 -35.56
CA THR A 144 15.23 -13.90 -36.83
C THR A 144 14.65 -12.63 -37.47
N ASP A 145 15.30 -12.16 -38.54
CA ASP A 145 14.83 -10.97 -39.28
C ASP A 145 13.48 -11.20 -40.00
N VAL A 146 13.05 -12.42 -40.13
CA VAL A 146 11.77 -12.81 -40.75
C VAL A 146 10.71 -13.28 -39.73
N THR A 147 10.99 -13.19 -38.45
CA THR A 147 10.02 -13.47 -37.39
C THR A 147 8.83 -12.52 -37.51
N PRO A 148 7.57 -13.00 -37.51
CA PRO A 148 6.39 -12.14 -37.58
C PRO A 148 6.26 -11.21 -36.36
N ASP A 149 5.65 -10.04 -36.56
CA ASP A 149 5.47 -9.05 -35.50
C ASP A 149 4.64 -9.58 -34.33
N ASP A 150 3.61 -10.39 -34.57
CA ASP A 150 2.81 -11.03 -33.52
C ASP A 150 3.66 -11.93 -32.63
N GLU A 151 4.63 -12.63 -33.20
CA GLU A 151 5.54 -13.49 -32.45
C GLU A 151 6.58 -12.67 -31.68
N PHE A 152 7.10 -11.58 -32.28
CA PHE A 152 7.93 -10.61 -31.54
C PHE A 152 7.16 -10.01 -30.37
N SER A 153 5.91 -9.57 -30.59
CA SER A 153 5.04 -8.99 -29.57
C SER A 153 4.82 -9.97 -28.43
N ARG A 154 4.28 -11.14 -28.76
CA ARG A 154 3.94 -12.19 -27.80
C ARG A 154 5.13 -12.53 -26.90
N THR A 155 6.24 -12.92 -27.50
CA THR A 155 7.38 -13.44 -26.74
C THR A 155 8.10 -12.33 -26.00
N THR A 156 8.29 -11.14 -26.60
CA THR A 156 8.99 -10.04 -25.93
C THR A 156 8.19 -9.52 -24.75
N ILE A 157 6.89 -9.26 -24.90
CA ILE A 157 6.07 -8.76 -23.79
C ILE A 157 6.03 -9.79 -22.65
N HIS A 158 5.89 -11.10 -22.98
CA HIS A 158 5.89 -12.19 -22.01
C HIS A 158 7.19 -12.24 -21.18
N GLU A 159 8.36 -12.32 -21.85
CA GLU A 159 9.65 -12.43 -21.12
C GLU A 159 9.97 -11.16 -20.31
N PHE A 160 9.64 -9.99 -20.83
CA PHE A 160 9.76 -8.74 -20.04
C PHE A 160 8.75 -8.69 -18.89
N GLY A 161 7.59 -9.35 -18.99
CA GLY A 161 6.68 -9.57 -17.87
C GLY A 161 7.36 -10.33 -16.74
N HIS A 162 8.08 -11.42 -17.03
CA HIS A 162 8.90 -12.11 -16.02
C HIS A 162 9.96 -11.19 -15.43
N ALA A 163 10.67 -10.42 -16.26
CA ALA A 163 11.70 -9.50 -15.77
C ALA A 163 11.18 -8.44 -14.80
N ILE A 164 9.90 -8.09 -14.84
CA ILE A 164 9.26 -7.18 -13.87
C ILE A 164 8.51 -7.90 -12.75
N GLY A 165 8.64 -9.22 -12.62
CA GLY A 165 8.13 -10.00 -11.49
C GLY A 165 6.88 -10.83 -11.76
N CYS A 166 6.28 -10.78 -12.96
CA CYS A 166 5.13 -11.59 -13.31
C CYS A 166 5.51 -13.08 -13.42
N ILE A 167 4.58 -13.95 -13.03
CA ILE A 167 4.68 -15.41 -13.19
C ILE A 167 3.65 -15.87 -14.21
N HIS A 168 3.75 -17.13 -14.63
CA HIS A 168 2.76 -17.70 -15.57
C HIS A 168 1.35 -17.69 -14.97
N GLU A 169 0.38 -17.27 -15.77
CA GLU A 169 -1.02 -17.13 -15.36
C GLU A 169 -1.65 -18.47 -14.96
N HIS A 170 -1.37 -19.55 -15.71
CA HIS A 170 -1.88 -20.91 -15.38
C HIS A 170 -1.30 -21.49 -14.08
N GLN A 171 -0.23 -20.91 -13.54
CA GLN A 171 0.38 -21.33 -12.27
C GLN A 171 -0.12 -20.52 -11.08
N GLN A 172 -0.97 -19.51 -11.27
CA GLN A 172 -1.51 -18.72 -10.19
C GLN A 172 -2.42 -19.54 -9.24
N PRO A 173 -2.57 -19.15 -7.96
CA PRO A 173 -3.36 -19.91 -6.98
C PRO A 173 -4.82 -20.19 -7.38
N ASN A 174 -5.40 -19.32 -8.19
CA ASN A 174 -6.81 -19.39 -8.61
C ASN A 174 -7.01 -20.11 -9.96
N ALA A 175 -5.96 -20.47 -10.68
CA ALA A 175 -6.06 -21.20 -11.93
C ALA A 175 -6.49 -22.65 -11.66
N ARG A 176 -7.70 -23.01 -12.10
CA ARG A 176 -8.27 -24.35 -11.93
C ARG A 176 -8.42 -25.02 -13.30
N ILE A 177 -7.28 -25.45 -13.86
CA ILE A 177 -7.25 -26.07 -15.18
C ILE A 177 -7.26 -27.58 -15.02
N ASN A 178 -8.22 -28.25 -15.68
CA ASN A 178 -8.40 -29.70 -15.63
C ASN A 178 -7.49 -30.40 -16.65
N TRP A 179 -6.18 -30.43 -16.38
CA TRP A 179 -5.17 -30.98 -17.29
C TRP A 179 -5.36 -32.46 -17.59
N ASP A 180 -5.30 -32.86 -18.87
CA ASP A 180 -4.95 -34.22 -19.25
C ASP A 180 -3.43 -34.40 -19.15
N ARG A 181 -2.97 -34.74 -17.94
CA ARG A 181 -1.53 -34.83 -17.63
C ARG A 181 -0.78 -35.77 -18.56
N ASN A 182 -1.39 -36.91 -18.96
CA ASN A 182 -0.73 -37.87 -19.84
C ASN A 182 -0.54 -37.30 -21.24
N PHE A 183 -1.56 -36.68 -21.78
CA PHE A 183 -1.47 -36.01 -23.07
C PHE A 183 -0.40 -34.92 -23.06
N VAL A 184 -0.40 -34.06 -22.05
CA VAL A 184 0.54 -32.93 -21.90
C VAL A 184 1.99 -33.43 -21.75
N TYR A 185 2.25 -34.45 -20.92
CA TYR A 185 3.58 -35.06 -20.83
C TYR A 185 4.09 -35.57 -22.18
N ASN A 186 3.25 -36.29 -22.90
CA ASN A 186 3.62 -36.83 -24.23
C ASN A 186 3.89 -35.70 -25.22
N TYR A 187 3.05 -34.68 -25.21
CA TYR A 187 3.20 -33.52 -26.09
C TYR A 187 4.55 -32.83 -25.90
N TYR A 188 4.90 -32.44 -24.66
CA TYR A 188 6.14 -31.74 -24.39
C TYR A 188 7.39 -32.64 -24.55
N ALA A 189 7.28 -33.92 -24.27
CA ALA A 189 8.36 -34.86 -24.53
C ALA A 189 8.71 -34.93 -26.01
N VAL A 190 7.68 -34.97 -26.89
CA VAL A 190 7.87 -35.08 -28.34
C VAL A 190 8.27 -33.74 -28.98
N ASN A 191 7.62 -32.63 -28.58
CA ASN A 191 7.76 -31.36 -29.27
C ASN A 191 8.85 -30.45 -28.68
N SER A 192 9.18 -30.61 -27.41
CA SER A 192 10.14 -29.73 -26.71
C SER A 192 11.28 -30.51 -26.04
N GLY A 193 11.23 -31.85 -26.06
CA GLY A 193 12.22 -32.69 -25.38
C GLY A 193 12.21 -32.55 -23.84
N TRP A 194 11.10 -32.09 -23.25
CA TRP A 194 10.99 -31.88 -21.80
C TRP A 194 10.79 -33.21 -21.06
N SER A 195 11.49 -33.34 -19.93
CA SER A 195 11.22 -34.40 -18.97
C SER A 195 9.90 -34.15 -18.24
N ARG A 196 9.32 -35.18 -17.62
CA ARG A 196 8.12 -35.03 -16.79
C ARG A 196 8.32 -34.01 -15.67
N ALA A 197 9.50 -33.99 -15.02
CA ALA A 197 9.82 -33.01 -13.97
C ALA A 197 9.80 -31.58 -14.49
N GLN A 198 10.24 -31.33 -15.73
CA GLN A 198 10.14 -30.00 -16.33
C GLN A 198 8.69 -29.62 -16.63
N VAL A 199 7.86 -30.56 -17.12
CA VAL A 199 6.43 -30.32 -17.32
C VAL A 199 5.73 -30.07 -15.98
N ASP A 200 6.05 -30.85 -14.93
CA ASP A 200 5.51 -30.63 -13.59
C ASP A 200 5.83 -29.24 -13.07
N SER A 201 7.05 -28.76 -13.25
CA SER A 201 7.49 -27.45 -12.75
C SER A 201 6.99 -26.27 -13.59
N GLN A 202 6.92 -26.41 -14.92
CA GLN A 202 6.61 -25.30 -15.84
C GLN A 202 5.12 -25.21 -16.21
N VAL A 203 4.38 -26.34 -16.11
CA VAL A 203 2.98 -26.40 -16.54
C VAL A 203 2.03 -26.73 -15.39
N PHE A 204 2.35 -27.72 -14.56
CA PHE A 204 1.38 -28.20 -13.57
C PHE A 204 1.57 -27.63 -12.17
N ALA A 205 2.75 -27.10 -11.86
CA ALA A 205 2.99 -26.48 -10.57
C ALA A 205 2.06 -25.28 -10.39
N GLN A 206 1.44 -25.19 -9.21
CA GLN A 206 0.68 -24.03 -8.79
C GLN A 206 1.35 -23.37 -7.60
N TYR A 207 1.39 -22.06 -7.61
CA TYR A 207 1.83 -21.28 -6.46
C TYR A 207 0.75 -21.26 -5.38
N ASP A 208 1.18 -21.23 -4.13
CA ASP A 208 0.34 -20.95 -2.98
C ASP A 208 0.42 -19.44 -2.66
N ALA A 209 -0.74 -18.78 -2.56
CA ALA A 209 -0.80 -17.33 -2.37
C ALA A 209 -0.05 -16.86 -1.13
N VAL A 210 -0.13 -17.60 -0.02
CA VAL A 210 0.48 -17.24 1.26
C VAL A 210 1.95 -17.67 1.31
N ARG A 211 2.21 -18.97 1.04
CA ARG A 211 3.56 -19.54 1.12
C ARG A 211 4.51 -18.88 0.12
N ASP A 212 4.06 -18.67 -1.10
CA ASP A 212 4.89 -18.18 -2.21
C ASP A 212 4.81 -16.65 -2.36
N ASN A 213 3.94 -15.99 -1.56
CA ASN A 213 3.69 -14.54 -1.59
C ASN A 213 3.36 -14.04 -2.99
N ILE A 214 2.33 -14.66 -3.59
CA ILE A 214 1.82 -14.28 -4.89
C ILE A 214 0.59 -13.38 -4.72
N GLN A 215 0.68 -12.17 -5.23
CA GLN A 215 -0.50 -11.36 -5.51
C GLN A 215 -1.08 -11.86 -6.82
N SER A 216 -2.28 -12.38 -6.77
CA SER A 216 -2.99 -12.90 -7.94
C SER A 216 -4.46 -12.56 -7.83
N THR A 217 -5.14 -12.71 -8.94
CA THR A 217 -6.52 -12.32 -9.12
C THR A 217 -7.36 -13.50 -9.61
N VAL A 218 -8.47 -13.25 -10.25
CA VAL A 218 -9.20 -14.27 -11.01
C VAL A 218 -8.35 -14.70 -12.21
N PHE A 219 -8.34 -15.98 -12.54
CA PHE A 219 -7.64 -16.51 -13.71
C PHE A 219 -8.13 -15.82 -15.00
N ASP A 220 -7.18 -15.37 -15.83
CA ASP A 220 -7.44 -14.73 -17.12
C ASP A 220 -6.76 -15.48 -18.28
N GLY A 221 -7.51 -16.29 -18.99
CA GLY A 221 -7.00 -16.98 -20.20
C GLY A 221 -6.58 -16.03 -21.34
N THR A 222 -6.82 -14.71 -21.23
CA THR A 222 -6.37 -13.70 -22.22
C THR A 222 -5.11 -12.96 -21.80
N SER A 223 -4.56 -13.25 -20.61
CA SER A 223 -3.32 -12.65 -20.11
C SER A 223 -2.14 -12.97 -21.04
N ILE A 224 -1.25 -11.99 -21.24
CA ILE A 224 0.01 -12.20 -21.97
C ILE A 224 0.92 -13.22 -21.27
N MET A 225 0.73 -13.42 -19.95
CA MET A 225 1.49 -14.39 -19.15
C MET A 225 0.88 -15.80 -19.18
N GLU A 226 -0.22 -16.02 -19.91
CA GLU A 226 -0.82 -17.33 -20.09
C GLU A 226 -0.14 -18.12 -21.22
N TYR A 227 0.06 -19.40 -20.97
CA TYR A 227 0.48 -20.32 -22.02
C TYR A 227 -0.69 -20.68 -22.94
N PRO A 228 -0.43 -20.94 -24.23
CA PRO A 228 -1.45 -21.53 -25.08
C PRO A 228 -1.80 -22.92 -24.55
N ILE A 229 -3.09 -23.18 -24.45
CA ILE A 229 -3.65 -24.48 -24.06
C ILE A 229 -4.36 -25.08 -25.29
N PRO A 230 -3.65 -25.86 -26.09
CA PRO A 230 -4.22 -26.46 -27.30
C PRO A 230 -5.33 -27.47 -26.98
N PRO A 231 -6.18 -27.80 -27.95
CA PRO A 231 -7.14 -28.89 -27.81
C PRO A 231 -6.47 -30.20 -27.37
N GLY A 232 -7.06 -30.89 -26.40
CA GLY A 232 -6.55 -32.14 -25.82
C GLY A 232 -5.63 -31.95 -24.59
N PHE A 233 -5.23 -30.74 -24.26
CA PHE A 233 -4.47 -30.48 -23.03
C PHE A 233 -5.32 -30.56 -21.76
N THR A 234 -6.63 -30.42 -21.90
CA THR A 234 -7.59 -30.45 -20.79
C THR A 234 -8.65 -31.52 -21.00
N THR A 235 -9.17 -32.06 -19.90
CA THR A 235 -10.19 -33.11 -19.91
C THR A 235 -11.61 -32.57 -20.11
N ASP A 236 -11.82 -31.28 -19.97
CA ASP A 236 -13.10 -30.57 -20.11
C ASP A 236 -13.23 -29.78 -21.42
N GLY A 237 -12.19 -29.84 -22.28
CA GLY A 237 -12.17 -29.14 -23.57
C GLY A 237 -11.85 -27.64 -23.46
N PHE A 238 -11.43 -27.14 -22.29
CA PHE A 238 -10.94 -25.78 -22.15
C PHE A 238 -9.70 -25.55 -23.01
N THR A 239 -9.64 -24.42 -23.71
CA THR A 239 -8.51 -24.05 -24.58
C THR A 239 -8.17 -22.58 -24.44
N VAL A 240 -6.89 -22.25 -24.62
CA VAL A 240 -6.39 -20.87 -24.72
C VAL A 240 -5.57 -20.74 -25.99
N GLY A 241 -5.81 -19.69 -26.76
CA GLY A 241 -5.05 -19.36 -27.96
C GLY A 241 -3.71 -18.68 -27.63
N TRP A 242 -3.08 -18.14 -28.66
CA TRP A 242 -1.89 -17.31 -28.49
C TRP A 242 -2.29 -15.87 -28.15
N ASN A 243 -1.88 -15.40 -26.98
CA ASN A 243 -2.03 -14.02 -26.57
C ASN A 243 -0.80 -13.22 -27.01
N ASN A 244 -0.98 -12.13 -27.72
CA ASN A 244 0.10 -11.31 -28.28
C ASN A 244 0.08 -9.85 -27.84
N HIS A 245 -0.85 -9.50 -26.94
CA HIS A 245 -1.00 -8.17 -26.32
C HIS A 245 -1.36 -8.33 -24.86
N LEU A 246 -1.13 -7.27 -24.06
CA LEU A 246 -1.63 -7.20 -22.70
C LEU A 246 -3.17 -7.25 -22.69
N SER A 247 -3.75 -8.03 -21.81
CA SER A 247 -5.18 -7.98 -21.52
C SER A 247 -5.54 -6.71 -20.73
N ALA A 248 -6.83 -6.39 -20.67
CA ALA A 248 -7.29 -5.29 -19.82
C ALA A 248 -6.94 -5.52 -18.33
N ASN A 249 -6.95 -6.78 -17.91
CA ASN A 249 -6.60 -7.19 -16.56
C ASN A 249 -5.09 -7.08 -16.30
N ASP A 250 -4.24 -7.48 -17.26
CA ASP A 250 -2.78 -7.27 -17.18
C ASP A 250 -2.47 -5.79 -16.96
N ILE A 251 -3.09 -4.91 -17.75
CA ILE A 251 -2.90 -3.46 -17.68
C ILE A 251 -3.31 -2.91 -16.31
N GLN A 252 -4.48 -3.28 -15.84
CA GLN A 252 -5.00 -2.79 -14.56
C GLN A 252 -4.14 -3.28 -13.39
N PHE A 253 -3.78 -4.56 -13.38
CA PHE A 253 -3.00 -5.16 -12.31
C PHE A 253 -1.59 -4.59 -12.24
N ILE A 254 -0.87 -4.54 -13.37
CA ILE A 254 0.52 -4.05 -13.36
C ILE A 254 0.59 -2.56 -12.98
N GLY A 255 -0.42 -1.77 -13.38
CA GLY A 255 -0.56 -0.38 -12.95
C GLY A 255 -0.79 -0.22 -11.44
N THR A 256 -1.44 -1.20 -10.80
CA THR A 256 -1.59 -1.26 -9.33
C THR A 256 -0.28 -1.66 -8.65
N MET A 257 0.46 -2.60 -9.23
CA MET A 257 1.72 -3.09 -8.65
C MET A 257 2.87 -2.10 -8.83
N TYR A 258 2.90 -1.38 -9.95
CA TYR A 258 3.86 -0.32 -10.28
C TYR A 258 3.12 0.97 -10.62
N PRO A 259 2.51 1.64 -9.63
CA PRO A 259 1.71 2.82 -9.90
C PRO A 259 2.56 3.96 -10.44
N PHE A 260 2.04 4.65 -11.45
CA PHE A 260 2.62 5.93 -11.86
C PHE A 260 2.48 6.95 -10.73
N PRO A 261 3.41 7.89 -10.62
CA PRO A 261 3.19 9.05 -9.78
C PRO A 261 1.84 9.68 -10.16
N PRO A 262 1.04 10.09 -9.19
CA PRO A 262 -0.14 10.88 -9.53
C PRO A 262 0.29 12.06 -10.39
N THR A 263 -0.46 12.33 -11.43
CA THR A 263 -0.18 13.40 -12.42
C THR A 263 -0.17 14.80 -11.80
N SER A 264 -0.58 14.94 -10.55
CA SER A 264 -0.55 16.18 -9.76
C SER A 264 0.53 16.10 -8.68
N LEU A 265 1.48 17.03 -8.68
CA LEU A 265 2.41 17.29 -7.59
C LEU A 265 1.70 17.69 -6.27
N THR A 266 0.38 17.80 -6.32
CA THR A 266 -0.50 18.23 -5.23
C THR A 266 -1.27 17.10 -4.56
N SER A 267 -1.00 15.81 -4.89
CA SER A 267 -1.75 14.70 -4.30
C SER A 267 -1.44 14.50 -2.82
N LEU A 268 -2.50 14.35 -2.04
CA LEU A 268 -2.43 13.91 -0.65
C LEU A 268 -2.00 12.43 -0.61
N GLU A 269 -1.34 12.04 0.47
CA GLU A 269 -1.00 10.65 0.76
C GLU A 269 -1.23 10.40 2.25
N THR A 270 -1.76 9.24 2.62
CA THR A 270 -2.05 8.89 4.00
C THR A 270 -1.62 7.46 4.32
N GLY A 271 -1.40 7.21 5.58
CA GLY A 271 -1.12 5.88 6.12
C GLY A 271 -1.15 5.93 7.65
N SER A 272 -0.64 4.88 8.27
CA SER A 272 -0.58 4.79 9.72
C SER A 272 0.78 4.30 10.20
N PHE A 273 1.13 4.68 11.44
CA PHE A 273 2.28 4.16 12.17
C PHE A 273 1.82 3.71 13.55
N ASN A 274 2.31 2.56 14.02
CA ASN A 274 2.00 2.03 15.35
C ASN A 274 3.29 1.55 16.02
N THR A 275 3.42 1.78 17.32
CA THR A 275 4.60 1.39 18.10
C THR A 275 4.84 -0.12 18.08
N MET A 276 3.81 -0.93 17.87
CA MET A 276 3.94 -2.38 17.75
C MET A 276 4.71 -2.82 16.50
N SER A 277 4.93 -1.95 15.53
CA SER A 277 5.81 -2.23 14.38
C SER A 277 7.30 -2.16 14.73
N ILE A 278 7.66 -1.54 15.86
CA ILE A 278 9.05 -1.35 16.29
C ILE A 278 9.37 -2.01 17.64
N ARG A 279 8.37 -2.35 18.45
CA ARG A 279 8.53 -3.05 19.73
C ARG A 279 7.26 -3.82 20.10
N SER A 280 7.40 -4.84 20.93
CA SER A 280 6.25 -5.54 21.51
C SER A 280 5.52 -4.67 22.54
N TRP A 281 4.20 -4.85 22.69
CA TRP A 281 3.35 -4.11 23.62
C TRP A 281 3.73 -4.32 25.10
N ASP A 282 4.26 -5.50 25.46
CA ASP A 282 4.71 -5.85 26.81
C ASP A 282 6.05 -5.21 27.22
N ARG A 283 6.62 -4.40 26.34
CA ARG A 283 7.84 -3.60 26.57
C ARG A 283 7.53 -2.12 26.41
N PRO A 284 6.79 -1.52 27.37
CA PRO A 284 6.42 -0.10 27.27
C PRO A 284 7.65 0.81 27.19
N ALA A 285 7.56 1.85 26.37
CA ALA A 285 8.61 2.84 26.21
C ALA A 285 8.01 4.23 25.99
N ASN A 286 8.71 5.25 26.50
CA ASN A 286 8.27 6.65 26.37
C ASN A 286 8.64 7.24 25.00
N GLU A 287 9.73 6.80 24.39
CA GLU A 287 10.18 7.25 23.08
C GLU A 287 9.98 6.12 22.07
N ASN A 288 9.22 6.39 21.00
CA ASN A 288 8.89 5.41 19.98
C ASN A 288 9.07 6.03 18.60
N VAL A 289 10.32 6.05 18.13
CA VAL A 289 10.66 6.62 16.83
C VAL A 289 10.59 5.56 15.76
N GLY A 290 9.78 5.80 14.73
CA GLY A 290 9.67 4.95 13.56
C GLY A 290 9.77 5.76 12.26
N THR A 291 10.10 5.08 11.18
CA THR A 291 10.18 5.67 9.85
C THR A 291 8.99 5.20 9.01
N ILE A 292 8.33 6.14 8.37
CA ILE A 292 7.32 5.88 7.33
C ILE A 292 7.93 6.24 5.97
N ASN A 293 7.56 5.49 4.94
CA ASN A 293 7.98 5.76 3.57
C ASN A 293 6.79 6.28 2.77
N PHE A 294 7.02 7.29 1.95
CA PHE A 294 6.04 7.77 1.00
C PHE A 294 6.02 6.84 -0.21
N THR A 295 4.84 6.62 -0.76
CA THR A 295 4.67 5.78 -1.95
C THR A 295 5.37 6.40 -3.15
N ILE A 296 5.38 7.73 -3.21
CA ILE A 296 5.93 8.50 -4.32
C ILE A 296 6.95 9.51 -3.79
N PRO A 297 8.19 9.53 -4.33
CA PRO A 297 9.15 10.58 -4.04
C PRO A 297 8.58 11.95 -4.41
N ARG A 298 8.78 12.93 -3.54
CA ARG A 298 8.28 14.29 -3.74
C ARG A 298 9.41 15.24 -4.14
N PRO A 299 9.15 16.28 -4.93
CA PRO A 299 10.19 17.24 -5.36
C PRO A 299 10.75 18.03 -4.17
N SER A 300 9.97 18.20 -3.10
CA SER A 300 10.37 18.80 -1.83
C SER A 300 9.69 18.05 -0.67
N PRO A 301 10.26 18.07 0.55
CA PRO A 301 9.60 17.50 1.71
C PRO A 301 8.18 18.05 1.89
N PRO A 302 7.15 17.20 2.03
CA PRO A 302 5.77 17.65 2.25
C PRO A 302 5.59 18.12 3.69
N THR A 303 4.52 18.88 3.96
CA THR A 303 4.01 19.03 5.32
C THR A 303 3.40 17.72 5.77
N LEU A 304 3.78 17.21 6.94
CA LEU A 304 3.25 15.98 7.50
C LEU A 304 2.34 16.29 8.68
N LEU A 305 1.07 15.91 8.59
CA LEU A 305 0.07 16.04 9.63
C LEU A 305 -0.10 14.69 10.32
N LEU A 306 -0.19 14.70 11.65
CA LEU A 306 -0.36 13.48 12.46
C LEU A 306 -1.64 13.57 13.26
N GLY A 307 -2.29 12.42 13.48
CA GLY A 307 -3.46 12.33 14.34
C GLY A 307 -3.53 10.99 15.06
N ILE A 308 -3.94 11.00 16.34
CA ILE A 308 -4.03 9.79 17.16
C ILE A 308 -5.11 8.89 16.61
N ASN A 309 -4.78 7.59 16.38
CA ASN A 309 -5.72 6.56 15.94
C ASN A 309 -5.74 5.31 16.83
N TRP A 310 -4.79 5.21 17.76
CA TRP A 310 -4.64 4.05 18.63
C TRP A 310 -3.92 4.42 19.91
N PHE A 311 -4.37 3.90 21.05
CA PHE A 311 -3.57 3.85 22.29
C PHE A 311 -4.03 2.76 23.25
N ASP A 312 -3.08 2.22 24.01
CA ASP A 312 -3.22 1.36 25.18
C ASP A 312 -2.26 1.89 26.24
N MET A 313 -2.82 2.51 27.27
CA MET A 313 -2.06 3.22 28.32
C MET A 313 -2.39 2.67 29.68
N GLY A 314 -1.44 2.75 30.63
CA GLY A 314 -1.69 2.38 32.02
C GLY A 314 -2.68 3.33 32.70
N PHE A 315 -3.61 2.78 33.50
CA PHE A 315 -4.74 3.54 34.07
C PHE A 315 -4.42 4.31 35.37
N ASN A 316 -3.39 3.92 36.09
CA ASN A 316 -3.07 4.49 37.42
C ASN A 316 -2.10 5.69 37.36
N VAL A 317 -1.90 6.21 36.21
CA VAL A 317 -1.06 7.37 35.89
C VAL A 317 -1.73 8.21 34.82
N ASN A 318 -1.33 9.47 34.63
CA ASN A 318 -1.90 10.30 33.58
C ASN A 318 -1.69 9.66 32.21
N THR A 319 -2.70 9.77 31.38
CA THR A 319 -2.61 9.37 29.96
C THR A 319 -1.94 10.50 29.19
N ARG A 320 -0.71 10.25 28.73
CA ARG A 320 0.09 11.24 27.97
C ARG A 320 0.57 10.63 26.67
N LEU A 321 0.23 11.27 25.56
CA LEU A 321 0.69 10.89 24.23
C LEU A 321 0.87 12.13 23.38
N LEU A 322 2.00 12.21 22.69
CA LEU A 322 2.32 13.26 21.73
C LEU A 322 2.71 12.61 20.41
N CYS A 323 2.04 12.97 19.33
CA CYS A 323 2.46 12.62 17.98
C CYS A 323 3.42 13.70 17.46
N LYS A 324 4.69 13.34 17.27
CA LYS A 324 5.72 14.29 16.84
C LYS A 324 6.32 13.90 15.51
N VAL A 325 6.41 14.86 14.61
CA VAL A 325 7.25 14.76 13.41
C VAL A 325 8.69 15.05 13.84
N VAL A 326 9.59 14.11 13.60
CA VAL A 326 11.02 14.26 13.91
C VAL A 326 11.78 14.82 12.71
N ASN A 327 11.52 14.25 11.54
CA ASN A 327 12.14 14.69 10.28
C ASN A 327 11.23 14.33 9.11
N VAL A 328 11.25 15.14 8.06
CA VAL A 328 10.57 14.86 6.79
C VAL A 328 11.54 15.03 5.64
N ALA A 329 11.67 13.99 4.81
CA ALA A 329 12.43 13.99 3.58
C ALA A 329 11.50 13.85 2.37
N GLN A 330 12.05 13.82 1.17
CA GLN A 330 11.29 13.67 -0.08
C GLN A 330 10.63 12.30 -0.25
N THR A 331 11.20 11.26 0.39
CA THR A 331 10.78 9.85 0.24
C THR A 331 10.27 9.22 1.52
N SER A 332 10.47 9.88 2.67
CA SER A 332 10.17 9.31 3.99
C SER A 332 10.02 10.37 5.06
N ALA A 333 9.48 9.97 6.21
CA ALA A 333 9.52 10.79 7.41
C ALA A 333 9.76 9.92 8.66
N SER A 334 10.34 10.53 9.69
CA SER A 334 10.45 9.93 11.02
C SER A 334 9.40 10.52 11.94
N ILE A 335 8.66 9.65 12.63
CA ILE A 335 7.59 9.98 13.57
C ILE A 335 7.98 9.46 14.95
N ASN A 336 7.73 10.23 15.98
CA ASN A 336 7.87 9.80 17.38
C ASN A 336 6.49 9.83 18.06
N LEU A 337 6.03 8.68 18.54
CA LEU A 337 4.89 8.56 19.44
C LEU A 337 5.44 8.59 20.88
N GLN A 338 5.47 9.80 21.44
CA GLN A 338 6.12 10.07 22.72
C GLN A 338 5.11 10.08 23.86
N SER A 339 5.41 9.34 24.92
CA SER A 339 4.83 9.53 26.26
C SER A 339 5.91 10.10 27.19
N PHE A 340 5.52 10.54 28.38
CA PHE A 340 6.47 11.15 29.30
C PHE A 340 6.06 10.98 30.76
N SER A 341 6.98 11.32 31.67
CA SER A 341 6.82 11.15 33.10
C SER A 341 6.60 9.66 33.46
N ASP A 342 5.57 9.35 34.22
CA ASP A 342 5.22 8.01 34.70
C ASP A 342 4.20 7.28 33.80
N THR A 343 3.82 7.84 32.68
CA THR A 343 2.88 7.20 31.75
C THR A 343 3.43 5.88 31.25
N VAL A 344 2.62 4.83 31.35
CA VAL A 344 2.92 3.51 30.81
C VAL A 344 2.28 3.39 29.43
N ASN A 345 3.08 3.51 28.38
CA ASN A 345 2.65 3.36 26.99
C ASN A 345 2.88 1.91 26.53
N TYR A 346 1.85 1.08 26.63
CA TYR A 346 1.89 -0.28 26.11
C TYR A 346 1.93 -0.28 24.58
N SER A 347 1.03 0.47 23.94
CA SER A 347 1.07 0.71 22.51
C SER A 347 0.37 2.02 22.16
N SER A 348 0.82 2.65 21.10
CA SER A 348 0.19 3.84 20.52
C SER A 348 0.34 3.87 19.02
N GLY A 349 -0.55 4.59 18.35
CA GLY A 349 -0.56 4.70 16.90
C GLY A 349 -1.05 6.07 16.44
N CYS A 350 -0.61 6.46 15.27
CA CYS A 350 -1.12 7.65 14.57
C CYS A 350 -1.41 7.35 13.10
N SER A 351 -2.39 8.04 12.58
CA SER A 351 -2.53 8.26 11.14
C SER A 351 -1.68 9.44 10.73
N TRP A 352 -1.16 9.42 9.53
CA TRP A 352 -0.42 10.52 8.94
C TRP A 352 -1.05 10.92 7.60
N LEU A 353 -0.96 12.22 7.29
CA LEU A 353 -1.42 12.81 6.04
C LEU A 353 -0.35 13.76 5.53
N THR A 354 0.09 13.57 4.27
CA THR A 354 1.01 14.52 3.62
C THR A 354 0.23 15.60 2.90
N VAL A 355 0.67 16.84 3.04
CA VAL A 355 0.18 17.98 2.26
C VAL A 355 1.32 18.44 1.36
N PRO A 356 1.21 18.30 0.04
CA PRO A 356 2.21 18.77 -0.89
C PRO A 356 2.36 20.30 -0.84
N SER A 357 3.58 20.79 -0.90
CA SER A 357 3.90 22.23 -0.85
C SER A 357 3.31 23.05 -2.00
N GLY A 358 2.80 22.41 -3.05
CA GLY A 358 2.19 23.07 -4.20
C GLY A 358 0.66 23.21 -4.15
N ASP A 359 -0.03 22.62 -3.16
CA ASP A 359 -1.48 22.77 -3.01
C ASP A 359 -1.82 24.04 -2.23
N SER A 360 -1.94 25.15 -2.95
CA SER A 360 -2.24 26.46 -2.35
C SER A 360 -3.66 26.58 -1.79
N ASP A 361 -4.54 25.64 -2.07
CA ASP A 361 -5.91 25.60 -1.56
C ASP A 361 -6.02 24.82 -0.24
N PHE A 362 -5.04 23.95 0.05
CA PHE A 362 -5.03 23.15 1.28
C PHE A 362 -4.17 23.86 2.35
N GLN A 363 -4.80 24.33 3.40
CA GLN A 363 -4.13 24.95 4.52
C GLN A 363 -4.24 24.05 5.75
N SER A 364 -3.24 24.08 6.62
CA SER A 364 -3.19 23.26 7.82
C SER A 364 -2.40 23.95 8.91
N GLY A 365 -2.59 23.50 10.14
CA GLY A 365 -1.86 24.00 11.28
C GLY A 365 -2.16 23.21 12.54
N HIS A 366 -1.65 23.70 13.63
CA HIS A 366 -1.75 23.08 14.95
C HIS A 366 -2.13 24.13 16.00
N PHE A 367 -2.87 23.72 17.02
CA PHE A 367 -3.18 24.49 18.21
C PHE A 367 -3.01 23.60 19.44
N SER A 368 -2.37 24.11 20.47
CA SER A 368 -2.25 23.47 21.77
C SER A 368 -2.84 24.33 22.87
N THR A 369 -3.46 23.72 23.87
CA THR A 369 -3.88 24.46 25.08
C THR A 369 -2.70 25.17 25.77
N ALA A 370 -1.47 24.67 25.60
CA ALA A 370 -0.26 25.30 26.09
C ALA A 370 0.06 26.66 25.42
N ASP A 371 -0.53 26.92 24.24
CA ASP A 371 -0.43 28.24 23.59
C ASP A 371 -1.34 29.28 24.23
N ASP A 372 -2.29 28.86 25.07
CA ASP A 372 -3.29 29.71 25.72
C ASP A 372 -3.06 29.85 27.22
N HIS A 373 -2.79 28.76 27.93
CA HIS A 373 -2.58 28.73 29.36
C HIS A 373 -1.51 27.71 29.79
N VAL A 374 -0.95 27.90 30.98
CA VAL A 374 0.06 26.97 31.53
C VAL A 374 -0.60 25.65 31.96
N TRP A 375 0.08 24.55 31.79
CA TRP A 375 -0.40 23.20 32.10
C TRP A 375 -0.85 23.02 33.56
N SER A 376 -0.23 23.77 34.52
CA SER A 376 -0.56 23.72 35.95
C SER A 376 -1.88 24.42 36.31
N SER A 377 -2.51 25.07 35.35
CA SER A 377 -3.81 25.75 35.51
C SER A 377 -4.78 25.27 34.41
N PRO A 378 -5.15 23.98 34.42
CA PRO A 378 -5.98 23.39 33.35
C PRO A 378 -7.35 24.06 33.29
N GLN A 379 -7.86 24.29 32.11
CA GLN A 379 -9.18 24.85 31.84
C GLN A 379 -10.08 23.82 31.18
N ALA A 380 -11.37 23.85 31.50
CA ALA A 380 -12.33 22.93 30.89
C ALA A 380 -12.63 23.30 29.43
N LEU A 381 -12.64 24.56 29.11
CA LEU A 381 -12.94 25.07 27.78
C LEU A 381 -11.77 25.94 27.31
N THR A 382 -11.16 25.56 26.20
CA THR A 382 -10.06 26.32 25.59
C THR A 382 -10.36 26.53 24.13
N SER A 383 -10.40 27.77 23.68
CA SER A 383 -10.68 28.09 22.28
C SER A 383 -9.82 29.25 21.79
N ARG A 384 -9.51 29.22 20.50
CA ARG A 384 -8.73 30.29 19.86
C ARG A 384 -9.23 30.53 18.43
N LYS A 385 -9.27 31.79 18.02
CA LYS A 385 -9.48 32.15 16.63
C LYS A 385 -8.22 31.85 15.82
N ILE A 386 -8.38 31.03 14.79
CA ILE A 386 -7.35 30.71 13.78
C ILE A 386 -7.64 31.56 12.56
N THR A 387 -6.63 32.31 12.09
CA THR A 387 -6.71 33.06 10.84
C THR A 387 -5.99 32.28 9.77
N PHE A 388 -6.60 32.10 8.61
CA PHE A 388 -5.97 31.44 7.47
C PHE A 388 -4.85 32.30 6.90
N ALA A 389 -3.76 31.65 6.48
CA ALA A 389 -2.64 32.34 5.83
C ALA A 389 -3.08 33.05 4.54
N LYS A 390 -4.08 32.47 3.87
CA LYS A 390 -4.75 33.03 2.69
C LYS A 390 -6.25 32.81 2.86
N ALA A 391 -7.02 33.89 2.77
CA ALA A 391 -8.48 33.79 2.82
C ALA A 391 -9.03 33.00 1.62
N TYR A 392 -10.06 32.21 1.87
CA TYR A 392 -10.83 31.50 0.85
C TYR A 392 -11.86 32.45 0.21
N SER A 393 -12.37 32.09 -0.96
CA SER A 393 -13.44 32.86 -1.62
C SER A 393 -14.82 32.70 -0.94
N ALA A 394 -14.99 31.65 -0.14
CA ALA A 394 -16.17 31.32 0.67
C ALA A 394 -15.71 30.49 1.86
N PRO A 395 -16.56 30.29 2.91
CA PRO A 395 -16.18 29.44 4.04
C PRO A 395 -15.71 28.04 3.59
N PRO A 396 -14.49 27.61 3.97
CA PRO A 396 -13.94 26.32 3.58
C PRO A 396 -14.54 25.15 4.37
N LYS A 397 -14.20 23.92 4.00
CA LYS A 397 -14.28 22.77 4.90
C LYS A 397 -13.11 22.84 5.87
N VAL A 398 -13.40 22.68 7.18
CA VAL A 398 -12.39 22.60 8.23
C VAL A 398 -12.55 21.28 8.96
N VAL A 399 -11.45 20.55 9.12
CA VAL A 399 -11.38 19.28 9.82
C VAL A 399 -10.38 19.39 10.94
N VAL A 400 -10.77 18.96 12.16
CA VAL A 400 -9.93 19.05 13.37
C VAL A 400 -9.84 17.67 13.98
N TRP A 401 -8.66 17.30 14.46
CA TRP A 401 -8.42 16.02 15.14
C TRP A 401 -7.30 16.14 16.19
N LEU A 402 -7.19 15.12 17.04
CA LEU A 402 -6.25 15.05 18.15
C LEU A 402 -4.87 14.59 17.70
N ASP A 403 -3.83 15.26 18.16
CA ASP A 403 -2.43 14.85 17.98
C ASP A 403 -1.66 14.75 19.30
N SER A 404 -2.18 15.34 20.40
CA SER A 404 -1.54 15.27 21.70
C SER A 404 -2.53 15.35 22.86
N ILE A 405 -2.21 14.66 23.96
CA ILE A 405 -3.00 14.60 25.17
C ILE A 405 -2.11 14.50 26.42
N ASP A 406 -2.52 15.18 27.51
CA ASP A 406 -2.14 14.89 28.89
C ASP A 406 -3.38 15.09 29.77
N VAL A 407 -3.98 13.98 30.19
CA VAL A 407 -5.20 13.98 30.98
C VAL A 407 -4.99 13.19 32.28
N GLY A 408 -5.56 13.72 33.36
CA GLY A 408 -5.43 13.17 34.72
C GLY A 408 -6.04 11.78 34.86
N TYR A 409 -5.42 10.88 35.62
CA TYR A 409 -5.83 9.51 35.84
C TYR A 409 -6.95 9.30 36.84
N ASN A 410 -7.21 10.27 37.71
CA ASN A 410 -8.18 10.21 38.81
C ASN A 410 -9.63 10.53 38.39
N CYS A 411 -9.84 10.80 37.13
CA CYS A 411 -11.12 11.09 36.50
C CYS A 411 -11.18 10.40 35.13
N ASN A 412 -12.37 10.36 34.50
CA ASN A 412 -12.46 9.87 33.12
C ASN A 412 -11.56 10.69 32.21
N PRO A 413 -10.72 10.09 31.39
CA PRO A 413 -10.15 10.77 30.24
C PRO A 413 -11.24 11.24 29.29
N ARG A 414 -11.56 12.55 29.34
CA ARG A 414 -12.57 13.19 28.51
C ARG A 414 -12.02 14.41 27.85
N PHE A 415 -12.11 14.46 26.55
CA PHE A 415 -11.82 15.67 25.78
C PHE A 415 -12.38 15.57 24.36
N THR A 416 -12.56 16.72 23.73
CA THR A 416 -13.01 16.85 22.36
C THR A 416 -12.34 18.02 21.69
N VAL A 417 -12.12 17.90 20.39
CA VAL A 417 -11.62 18.97 19.52
C VAL A 417 -12.56 19.18 18.35
N PHE A 418 -12.86 20.43 18.05
CA PHE A 418 -13.75 20.77 16.94
C PHE A 418 -13.53 22.22 16.46
N ALA A 419 -14.12 22.56 15.32
CA ALA A 419 -14.15 23.91 14.76
C ALA A 419 -15.55 24.50 14.84
N SER A 420 -15.62 25.83 15.14
CA SER A 420 -16.85 26.63 15.02
C SER A 420 -16.57 27.93 14.27
N ASP A 421 -17.62 28.69 14.00
CA ASP A 421 -17.55 30.02 13.38
C ASP A 421 -16.67 30.05 12.11
N ILE A 422 -16.82 29.05 11.24
CA ILE A 422 -16.01 28.93 10.04
C ILE A 422 -16.40 30.03 9.05
N GLN A 423 -15.44 30.90 8.75
CA GLN A 423 -15.54 32.02 7.82
C GLN A 423 -14.46 31.88 6.73
N ALA A 424 -14.54 32.71 5.70
CA ALA A 424 -13.58 32.70 4.62
C ALA A 424 -12.14 33.05 5.07
N ASP A 425 -11.96 33.79 6.14
CA ASP A 425 -10.68 34.28 6.66
C ASP A 425 -10.17 33.50 7.88
N GLY A 426 -10.98 32.57 8.45
CA GLY A 426 -10.59 31.82 9.64
C GLY A 426 -11.73 31.05 10.29
N PHE A 427 -11.46 30.51 11.47
CA PHE A 427 -12.43 29.77 12.28
C PHE A 427 -12.03 29.81 13.77
N THR A 428 -12.90 29.35 14.65
CA THR A 428 -12.55 29.13 16.05
C THR A 428 -12.27 27.66 16.29
N ILE A 429 -11.06 27.31 16.78
CA ILE A 429 -10.69 25.96 17.22
C ILE A 429 -11.01 25.81 18.71
N HIS A 430 -11.50 24.64 19.08
CA HIS A 430 -11.83 24.28 20.46
C HIS A 430 -11.06 23.03 20.88
N VAL A 431 -10.58 23.04 22.13
CA VAL A 431 -10.01 21.86 22.81
C VAL A 431 -10.65 21.86 24.21
N ASP A 432 -11.70 21.09 24.37
CA ASP A 432 -12.58 21.10 25.52
C ASP A 432 -12.57 19.80 26.30
N THR A 433 -12.81 19.87 27.60
CA THR A 433 -13.06 18.74 28.49
C THR A 433 -14.30 19.00 29.34
N TRP A 434 -14.82 17.98 30.01
CA TRP A 434 -16.04 18.07 30.82
C TRP A 434 -16.06 17.07 31.97
N GLY A 435 -17.08 17.21 32.84
CA GLY A 435 -17.37 16.23 33.89
C GLY A 435 -16.27 16.08 34.94
N GLY A 436 -15.50 17.15 35.19
CA GLY A 436 -14.43 17.14 36.18
C GLY A 436 -13.12 16.50 35.69
N SER A 437 -12.98 16.24 34.40
CA SER A 437 -11.71 15.80 33.84
C SER A 437 -10.67 16.92 33.86
N ASN A 438 -9.43 16.57 34.22
CA ASN A 438 -8.30 17.50 34.23
C ASN A 438 -7.49 17.30 32.93
N LEU A 439 -7.68 18.17 31.96
CA LEU A 439 -6.89 18.21 30.73
C LEU A 439 -5.72 19.19 30.93
N TYR A 440 -4.55 18.67 31.23
CA TYR A 440 -3.32 19.44 31.42
C TYR A 440 -2.72 19.92 30.10
N LEU A 441 -2.86 19.10 29.04
CA LEU A 441 -2.46 19.44 27.68
C LEU A 441 -3.42 18.77 26.70
N GLY A 442 -3.94 19.54 25.77
CA GLY A 442 -4.64 19.03 24.59
C GLY A 442 -4.08 19.70 23.35
N GLY A 443 -3.76 18.90 22.32
CA GLY A 443 -3.33 19.42 21.03
C GLY A 443 -4.25 18.96 19.92
N ALA A 444 -4.47 19.84 18.98
CA ALA A 444 -5.33 19.63 17.82
C ALA A 444 -4.64 20.07 16.53
N THR A 445 -4.52 19.15 15.61
CA THR A 445 -4.15 19.46 14.23
C THR A 445 -5.42 19.75 13.43
N TRP A 446 -5.33 20.68 12.50
CA TRP A 446 -6.43 21.04 11.62
C TRP A 446 -5.99 21.09 10.16
N ALA A 447 -6.94 20.85 9.27
CA ALA A 447 -6.83 21.04 7.84
C ALA A 447 -8.04 21.80 7.31
N ALA A 448 -7.83 22.67 6.33
CA ALA A 448 -8.87 23.42 5.65
C ALA A 448 -8.65 23.39 4.13
N TYR A 449 -9.74 23.31 3.37
CA TYR A 449 -9.71 23.31 1.90
C TYR A 449 -11.04 23.87 1.36
N SER A 450 -11.04 24.37 0.11
CA SER A 450 -12.23 24.95 -0.51
C SER A 450 -13.40 23.98 -0.50
N ALA A 451 -14.56 24.44 -0.09
CA ALA A 451 -15.76 23.60 0.02
C ALA A 451 -16.28 23.06 -1.34
N ASN A 452 -15.86 23.66 -2.44
CA ASN A 452 -16.20 23.25 -3.79
C ASN A 452 -15.27 22.17 -4.41
N ARG A 453 -14.25 21.73 -3.68
CA ARG A 453 -13.38 20.62 -4.15
C ARG A 453 -14.18 19.35 -4.33
N THR A 454 -13.93 18.68 -5.44
CA THR A 454 -14.64 17.43 -5.80
C THR A 454 -13.79 16.20 -5.59
N ASP A 455 -12.48 16.37 -5.41
CA ASP A 455 -11.47 15.35 -5.19
C ASP A 455 -11.23 15.04 -3.70
N ILE A 456 -11.81 15.83 -2.77
CA ILE A 456 -11.70 15.65 -1.32
C ILE A 456 -13.09 15.69 -0.69
N ARG A 457 -13.33 14.79 0.26
CA ARG A 457 -14.51 14.78 1.14
C ARG A 457 -14.02 14.64 2.58
N SER A 458 -14.72 15.27 3.51
CA SER A 458 -14.40 15.13 4.92
C SER A 458 -15.66 15.22 5.78
N GLY A 459 -15.52 14.72 6.99
CA GLY A 459 -16.56 14.74 7.99
C GLY A 459 -16.07 14.18 9.30
N SER A 460 -17.00 13.93 10.19
CA SER A 460 -16.78 13.29 11.48
C SER A 460 -17.92 12.33 11.80
N TYR A 461 -17.67 11.42 12.72
CA TYR A 461 -18.66 10.48 13.26
C TYR A 461 -18.33 10.20 14.71
N ASN A 462 -19.31 9.72 15.44
CA ASN A 462 -19.19 9.42 16.86
C ASN A 462 -19.90 8.12 17.19
N ILE A 463 -19.47 7.43 18.24
CA ILE A 463 -20.15 6.23 18.76
C ILE A 463 -21.62 6.54 19.10
N THR A 464 -21.93 7.76 19.52
CA THR A 464 -23.30 8.18 19.81
C THR A 464 -24.22 8.23 18.59
N ASP A 465 -23.68 8.14 17.38
CA ASP A 465 -24.50 8.02 16.16
C ASP A 465 -25.16 6.63 16.04
N VAL A 466 -24.62 5.63 16.74
CA VAL A 466 -25.07 4.23 16.66
C VAL A 466 -25.54 3.65 18.00
N ARG A 467 -25.15 4.21 19.12
CA ARG A 467 -25.61 3.79 20.46
C ARG A 467 -25.54 4.92 21.50
N SER A 468 -26.29 4.80 22.58
CA SER A 468 -26.18 5.75 23.71
C SER A 468 -24.83 5.58 24.45
N TRP A 469 -24.31 6.69 24.98
CA TRP A 469 -23.06 6.72 25.75
C TRP A 469 -23.14 5.89 27.04
N ASP A 470 -24.30 5.76 27.67
CA ASP A 470 -24.55 5.01 28.92
C ASP A 470 -24.67 3.49 28.72
N SER A 471 -24.54 3.04 27.49
CA SER A 471 -24.58 1.61 27.09
C SER A 471 -23.25 1.20 26.45
N PRO A 472 -22.11 1.23 27.18
CA PRO A 472 -20.80 1.02 26.61
C PRO A 472 -20.63 -0.39 26.02
N GLN A 473 -19.97 -0.45 24.88
CA GLN A 473 -19.63 -1.68 24.17
C GLN A 473 -18.17 -1.65 23.74
N LEU A 474 -17.53 -2.82 23.63
CA LEU A 474 -16.15 -2.93 23.18
C LEU A 474 -16.02 -2.69 21.66
N LEU A 475 -16.96 -3.22 20.89
CA LEU A 475 -16.94 -3.10 19.43
C LEU A 475 -18.05 -2.14 18.98
N ASN A 476 -17.68 -1.12 18.25
CA ASN A 476 -18.60 -0.10 17.75
C ASN A 476 -18.32 0.16 16.28
N ALA A 477 -19.32 0.03 15.45
CA ALA A 477 -19.23 0.26 14.02
C ALA A 477 -20.46 1.02 13.51
N GLY A 478 -20.27 1.84 12.51
CA GLY A 478 -21.33 2.54 11.81
C GLY A 478 -20.91 2.87 10.39
N GLN A 479 -21.88 3.31 9.60
CA GLN A 479 -21.62 3.70 8.22
C GLN A 479 -21.60 5.22 8.10
N VAL A 480 -20.72 5.71 7.24
CA VAL A 480 -20.69 7.12 6.86
C VAL A 480 -20.65 7.22 5.34
N ALA A 481 -21.54 8.06 4.78
CA ALA A 481 -21.47 8.45 3.38
C ALA A 481 -20.53 9.66 3.23
N PHE A 482 -19.68 9.65 2.21
CA PHE A 482 -18.76 10.76 1.97
C PHE A 482 -19.47 12.03 1.46
N GLY A 483 -20.72 11.89 1.00
CA GLY A 483 -21.50 13.00 0.45
C GLY A 483 -21.05 13.47 -0.92
N GLY A 484 -21.90 14.25 -1.61
CA GLY A 484 -21.61 14.73 -2.96
C GLY A 484 -21.63 13.62 -4.03
N ALA A 485 -20.97 13.86 -5.15
CA ALA A 485 -20.80 12.84 -6.20
C ALA A 485 -19.81 11.77 -5.72
N ASN A 486 -20.03 10.53 -6.16
CA ASN A 486 -19.11 9.42 -5.86
C ASN A 486 -17.71 9.71 -6.41
N PHE A 487 -16.70 9.23 -5.72
CA PHE A 487 -15.34 9.19 -6.24
C PHE A 487 -15.28 8.32 -7.51
N SER A 488 -14.38 8.64 -8.42
CA SER A 488 -14.20 7.86 -9.66
C SER A 488 -13.51 6.52 -9.41
N LYS A 489 -12.71 6.45 -8.34
CA LYS A 489 -11.97 5.29 -7.84
C LYS A 489 -12.20 5.14 -6.35
N LEU A 490 -11.71 4.05 -5.75
CA LEU A 490 -11.69 3.92 -4.30
C LEU A 490 -10.80 5.01 -3.69
N PRO A 491 -11.32 5.87 -2.78
CA PRO A 491 -10.52 6.91 -2.18
C PRO A 491 -9.53 6.37 -1.14
N ASN A 492 -8.44 7.08 -0.93
CA ASN A 492 -7.70 6.98 0.32
C ASN A 492 -8.46 7.67 1.44
N VAL A 493 -8.39 7.13 2.65
CA VAL A 493 -9.08 7.70 3.80
C VAL A 493 -8.09 7.90 4.96
N PHE A 494 -7.84 9.16 5.31
CA PHE A 494 -7.22 9.54 6.56
C PHE A 494 -8.28 9.59 7.65
N MET A 495 -7.96 9.08 8.85
CA MET A 495 -8.85 9.13 10.02
C MET A 495 -8.04 9.37 11.28
N ALA A 496 -8.55 10.21 12.19
CA ALA A 496 -7.96 10.42 13.50
C ALA A 496 -9.03 10.74 14.54
N LEU A 497 -8.79 10.42 15.81
CA LEU A 497 -9.70 10.71 16.91
C LEU A 497 -9.92 12.21 17.06
N ASN A 498 -11.15 12.62 17.36
CA ASN A 498 -11.50 13.99 17.72
C ASN A 498 -12.19 14.12 19.09
N SER A 499 -12.61 13.00 19.67
CA SER A 499 -13.15 13.00 21.03
C SER A 499 -13.01 11.64 21.70
N ILE A 500 -12.92 11.61 23.03
CA ILE A 500 -12.96 10.40 23.85
C ILE A 500 -13.68 10.64 25.18
N ASP A 501 -14.33 9.58 25.72
CA ASP A 501 -14.78 9.45 27.10
C ASP A 501 -14.62 7.98 27.52
N VAL A 502 -13.65 7.72 28.39
CA VAL A 502 -13.30 6.37 28.88
C VAL A 502 -13.41 6.36 30.40
N ALA A 503 -13.86 5.22 30.97
CA ALA A 503 -13.93 5.07 32.41
C ALA A 503 -12.53 5.19 33.05
N PRO A 504 -12.44 5.76 34.28
CA PRO A 504 -11.20 5.76 35.03
C PRO A 504 -10.94 4.37 35.64
N ARG A 505 -9.72 4.11 36.11
CA ARG A 505 -9.31 2.89 36.85
C ARG A 505 -9.28 1.62 35.99
N VAL A 506 -9.32 1.78 34.68
CA VAL A 506 -9.03 0.73 33.68
C VAL A 506 -8.11 1.32 32.62
N ASN A 507 -7.31 0.50 31.98
CA ASN A 507 -6.47 1.02 30.90
C ASN A 507 -7.34 1.62 29.79
N PRO A 508 -7.13 2.87 29.43
CA PRO A 508 -7.78 3.44 28.25
C PRO A 508 -7.19 2.80 27.00
N ARG A 509 -8.04 2.05 26.28
CA ARG A 509 -7.67 1.35 25.04
C ARG A 509 -8.67 1.71 23.96
N ILE A 510 -8.18 2.32 22.90
CA ILE A 510 -9.00 2.70 21.74
C ILE A 510 -8.23 2.36 20.47
N ARG A 511 -8.93 1.83 19.49
CA ARG A 511 -8.46 1.72 18.12
C ARG A 511 -9.50 2.24 17.14
N LEU A 512 -9.02 2.93 16.14
CA LEU A 512 -9.77 3.48 15.03
C LEU A 512 -9.40 2.72 13.75
N SER A 513 -10.40 2.25 13.01
CA SER A 513 -10.19 1.60 11.72
C SER A 513 -11.39 1.79 10.79
N ALA A 514 -11.24 1.47 9.51
CA ALA A 514 -12.34 1.43 8.54
C ALA A 514 -12.34 0.10 7.78
N SER A 515 -13.51 -0.31 7.35
CA SER A 515 -13.74 -1.41 6.41
C SER A 515 -14.74 -0.99 5.34
N ASP A 516 -14.94 -1.83 4.35
CA ASP A 516 -15.95 -1.65 3.28
C ASP A 516 -15.89 -0.26 2.63
N ILE A 517 -14.65 0.23 2.41
CA ILE A 517 -14.47 1.52 1.73
C ILE A 517 -14.95 1.36 0.30
N THR A 518 -15.86 2.26 -0.10
CA THR A 518 -16.42 2.35 -1.43
C THR A 518 -16.19 3.74 -2.03
N THR A 519 -16.60 3.97 -3.25
CA THR A 519 -16.55 5.30 -3.86
C THR A 519 -17.53 6.31 -3.23
N SER A 520 -18.44 5.85 -2.37
CA SER A 520 -19.49 6.70 -1.77
C SER A 520 -19.48 6.75 -0.24
N GLY A 521 -18.71 5.90 0.43
CA GLY A 521 -18.70 5.82 1.90
C GLY A 521 -17.83 4.69 2.44
N MET A 522 -17.88 4.50 3.75
CA MET A 522 -17.13 3.45 4.46
C MET A 522 -17.88 2.98 5.70
N THR A 523 -17.52 1.82 6.21
CA THR A 523 -17.84 1.38 7.57
C THR A 523 -16.70 1.78 8.50
N TRP A 524 -16.98 2.60 9.50
CA TRP A 524 -16.01 2.99 10.52
C TRP A 524 -16.10 2.08 11.74
N HIS A 525 -14.98 1.93 12.46
CA HIS A 525 -14.88 1.20 13.72
C HIS A 525 -14.16 2.05 14.76
N LEU A 526 -14.75 2.19 15.95
CA LEU A 526 -14.18 2.79 17.14
C LEU A 526 -14.27 1.77 18.26
N ASP A 527 -13.24 0.94 18.40
CA ASP A 527 -13.25 -0.20 19.27
C ASP A 527 -12.38 0.00 20.52
N ALA A 528 -12.77 -0.66 21.59
CA ALA A 528 -11.98 -0.90 22.77
C ALA A 528 -11.77 -2.40 22.97
N TRP A 529 -10.94 -2.80 23.90
CA TRP A 529 -10.72 -4.21 24.23
C TRP A 529 -10.42 -4.44 25.71
N SER A 530 -10.41 -5.72 26.09
CA SER A 530 -10.19 -6.14 27.47
C SER A 530 -11.25 -5.58 28.42
N ASP A 531 -10.84 -4.91 29.49
CA ASP A 531 -11.67 -4.32 30.54
C ASP A 531 -11.98 -2.82 30.33
N THR A 532 -11.58 -2.25 29.20
CA THR A 532 -11.85 -0.85 28.89
C THR A 532 -13.35 -0.59 28.79
N VAL A 533 -13.82 0.43 29.49
CA VAL A 533 -15.20 0.91 29.39
C VAL A 533 -15.21 2.18 28.56
N LEU A 534 -15.56 2.06 27.30
CA LEU A 534 -15.63 3.16 26.34
C LEU A 534 -17.05 3.72 26.29
N TYR A 535 -17.26 4.88 26.93
CA TYR A 535 -18.56 5.55 26.91
C TYR A 535 -18.83 6.15 25.54
N THR A 536 -17.91 6.94 25.03
CA THR A 536 -17.98 7.47 23.67
C THR A 536 -16.59 7.77 23.12
N ALA A 537 -16.50 7.79 21.80
CA ALA A 537 -15.37 8.31 21.05
C ALA A 537 -15.87 8.83 19.71
N GLY A 538 -15.18 9.80 19.16
CA GLY A 538 -15.42 10.33 17.83
C GLY A 538 -14.15 10.37 17.00
N ALA A 539 -14.30 10.42 15.70
CA ALA A 539 -13.20 10.60 14.78
C ALA A 539 -13.57 11.53 13.63
N SER A 540 -12.57 12.22 13.12
CA SER A 540 -12.64 12.98 11.88
C SER A 540 -12.01 12.19 10.76
N TYR A 541 -12.48 12.38 9.53
CA TYR A 541 -11.92 11.75 8.34
C TYR A 541 -11.73 12.75 7.19
N ILE A 542 -10.76 12.44 6.34
CA ILE A 542 -10.56 13.07 5.03
C ILE A 542 -10.42 11.94 4.01
N ALA A 543 -11.38 11.81 3.09
CA ALA A 543 -11.35 10.91 1.95
C ALA A 543 -10.96 11.69 0.70
N PHE A 544 -10.05 11.16 -0.12
CA PHE A 544 -9.56 11.87 -1.31
C PHE A 544 -9.20 10.91 -2.43
N ASP A 545 -9.30 11.40 -3.68
CA ASP A 545 -8.93 10.65 -4.88
C ASP A 545 -7.44 10.27 -4.87
N GLN A 546 -7.13 9.11 -5.48
CA GLN A 546 -5.76 8.64 -5.71
C GLN A 546 -5.18 9.23 -6.98
#